data_da330d39f7f0e3c6aa025d57ce7f1b71
#
_entry.id   da330d39f7f0e3c6aa025d57ce7f1b71
#
_cell.length_a   1.000
_cell.length_b   1.000
_cell.length_c   1.000
_cell.angle_alpha   90.00
_cell.angle_beta   90.00
_cell.angle_gamma   90.00
#
_symmetry.space_group_name_H-M   'P 1'
#
loop_
_entity.id
_entity.type
_entity.pdbx_description
1 polymer ?
#
loop_
_entity_poly.entity_id
_entity_poly.type
_entity_poly.pdbx_seq_one_letter_code
_entity_poly.pdbx_strand_id
1 'polypeptide(L)'
;MKDYKLTIEDGVITWVENADENGNPISGRLFIPKEVTAFDMDAWVFLGCEAEEIVVDPENDVFSSAHNCLLSKDGKKLIKVCKNSDVSKITSLEIIGQDAFNDLNAQRDEFLFKIPEGVKILDYRAFAINALNVEIIVPSSVRAIGALAFMIHSDNAHIVFEGDAELEVGVFGTELEAKDSDIEVYNSMPSILYPKKEKLTVTCPKDSKVYRYCKKYGINVSCKTTN
;
A
#
# COMPACT_ATOMS: atom_id res chain seq x y z
N MET A 1 13.63 -23.51 2.34
CA MET A 1 12.48 -22.64 2.59
C MET A 1 11.24 -23.36 2.09
N LYS A 2 10.13 -23.33 2.82
CA LYS A 2 8.89 -24.01 2.42
C LYS A 2 8.07 -23.02 1.55
N ASP A 3 7.42 -23.55 0.52
CA ASP A 3 6.52 -22.73 -0.29
C ASP A 3 5.16 -22.60 0.41
N TYR A 4 4.51 -21.43 0.27
CA TYR A 4 3.11 -21.25 0.64
C TYR A 4 2.23 -22.15 -0.24
N LYS A 5 1.16 -22.68 0.36
CA LYS A 5 0.12 -23.31 -0.41
C LYS A 5 -0.85 -22.28 -0.94
N LEU A 6 -1.21 -22.41 -2.21
CA LEU A 6 -2.12 -21.53 -2.91
C LEU A 6 -3.39 -22.29 -3.30
N THR A 7 -4.54 -21.64 -3.18
CA THR A 7 -5.77 -22.07 -3.86
C THR A 7 -5.87 -21.28 -5.15
N ILE A 8 -5.95 -21.99 -6.28
CA ILE A 8 -6.01 -21.39 -7.61
C ILE A 8 -7.26 -21.92 -8.31
N GLU A 9 -8.13 -21.01 -8.76
CA GLU A 9 -9.36 -21.32 -9.47
C GLU A 9 -9.36 -20.54 -10.80
N ASP A 10 -9.41 -21.23 -11.92
CA ASP A 10 -9.37 -20.64 -13.28
C ASP A 10 -8.23 -19.61 -13.51
N GLY A 11 -7.05 -19.89 -12.94
CA GLY A 11 -5.90 -18.99 -13.03
C GLY A 11 -5.91 -17.82 -12.03
N VAL A 12 -6.89 -17.75 -11.15
CA VAL A 12 -6.99 -16.73 -10.08
C VAL A 12 -6.53 -17.34 -8.76
N ILE A 13 -5.58 -16.69 -8.07
CA ILE A 13 -5.27 -17.04 -6.68
C ILE A 13 -6.38 -16.47 -5.80
N THR A 14 -7.16 -17.36 -5.17
CA THR A 14 -8.26 -17.01 -4.27
C THR A 14 -7.87 -17.08 -2.80
N TRP A 15 -6.78 -17.81 -2.48
CA TRP A 15 -6.28 -17.91 -1.12
C TRP A 15 -4.79 -18.24 -1.06
N VAL A 16 -4.10 -17.64 -0.07
CA VAL A 16 -2.73 -17.97 0.34
C VAL A 16 -2.78 -18.50 1.76
N GLU A 17 -2.38 -19.77 1.98
CA GLU A 17 -2.36 -20.38 3.31
C GLU A 17 -1.22 -19.78 4.15
N ASN A 18 -1.58 -18.92 5.10
CA ASN A 18 -0.65 -18.12 5.91
C ASN A 18 -0.39 -18.67 7.32
N ALA A 19 -1.04 -19.79 7.69
CA ALA A 19 -0.85 -20.45 8.97
C ALA A 19 -0.71 -21.97 8.81
N ASP A 20 0.01 -22.60 9.75
CA ASP A 20 0.09 -24.05 9.84
C ASP A 20 -1.18 -24.65 10.48
N GLU A 21 -1.22 -26.00 10.60
CA GLU A 21 -2.34 -26.73 11.22
C GLU A 21 -2.62 -26.37 12.69
N ASN A 22 -1.65 -25.70 13.35
CA ASN A 22 -1.78 -25.24 14.74
C ASN A 22 -2.09 -23.73 14.81
N GLY A 23 -2.28 -23.07 13.66
CA GLY A 23 -2.56 -21.62 13.57
C GLY A 23 -1.34 -20.72 13.71
N ASN A 24 -0.12 -21.27 13.67
CA ASN A 24 1.08 -20.44 13.70
C ASN A 24 1.38 -19.85 12.31
N PRO A 25 1.80 -18.56 12.22
CA PRO A 25 2.17 -17.96 10.95
C PRO A 25 3.24 -18.77 10.21
N ILE A 26 3.03 -18.98 8.92
CA ILE A 26 4.02 -19.62 8.06
C ILE A 26 4.99 -18.54 7.58
N SER A 27 6.29 -18.82 7.67
CA SER A 27 7.33 -18.05 7.01
C SER A 27 7.92 -18.88 5.87
N GLY A 28 8.01 -18.28 4.67
CA GLY A 28 8.45 -19.05 3.52
C GLY A 28 8.50 -18.27 2.22
N ARG A 29 8.47 -18.99 1.11
CA ARG A 29 8.49 -18.46 -0.23
C ARG A 29 7.08 -18.44 -0.83
N LEU A 30 6.64 -17.29 -1.34
CA LEU A 30 5.47 -17.18 -2.18
C LEU A 30 5.89 -17.42 -3.64
N PHE A 31 5.60 -18.61 -4.16
CA PHE A 31 5.85 -18.96 -5.56
C PHE A 31 4.56 -18.77 -6.36
N ILE A 32 4.60 -17.94 -7.40
CA ILE A 32 3.47 -17.69 -8.31
C ILE A 32 3.70 -18.52 -9.59
N PRO A 33 2.88 -19.58 -9.82
CA PRO A 33 3.00 -20.44 -10.99
C PRO A 33 2.66 -19.72 -12.31
N LYS A 34 3.05 -20.33 -13.42
CA LYS A 34 2.85 -19.77 -14.76
C LYS A 34 1.39 -19.61 -15.17
N GLU A 35 0.51 -20.47 -14.70
CA GLU A 35 -0.93 -20.44 -15.00
C GLU A 35 -1.70 -19.33 -14.26
N VAL A 36 -1.08 -18.64 -13.30
CA VAL A 36 -1.74 -17.57 -12.55
C VAL A 36 -1.82 -16.30 -13.40
N THR A 37 -3.02 -15.79 -13.56
CA THR A 37 -3.34 -14.59 -14.34
C THR A 37 -3.92 -13.45 -13.53
N ALA A 38 -4.41 -13.74 -12.30
CA ALA A 38 -5.02 -12.74 -11.41
C ALA A 38 -4.92 -13.14 -9.93
N PHE A 39 -5.26 -12.18 -9.07
CA PHE A 39 -5.44 -12.36 -7.63
C PHE A 39 -6.84 -11.86 -7.24
N ASP A 40 -7.53 -12.59 -6.39
CA ASP A 40 -8.79 -12.11 -5.80
C ASP A 40 -8.49 -11.10 -4.68
N MET A 41 -8.31 -9.83 -5.08
CA MET A 41 -7.98 -8.75 -4.14
C MET A 41 -9.12 -8.45 -3.16
N ASP A 42 -10.37 -8.74 -3.54
CA ASP A 42 -11.54 -8.54 -2.68
C ASP A 42 -11.61 -9.60 -1.56
N ALA A 43 -11.07 -10.79 -1.80
CA ALA A 43 -10.90 -11.84 -0.80
C ALA A 43 -9.69 -11.62 0.12
N TRP A 44 -8.96 -10.49 -0.01
CA TRP A 44 -7.78 -10.16 0.81
C TRP A 44 -6.72 -11.27 0.75
N VAL A 45 -6.48 -11.78 -0.42
CA VAL A 45 -5.68 -12.99 -0.70
C VAL A 45 -4.29 -12.99 -0.05
N PHE A 46 -3.71 -11.81 0.20
CA PHE A 46 -2.41 -11.67 0.86
C PHE A 46 -2.49 -11.31 2.34
N LEU A 47 -3.69 -11.33 2.96
CA LEU A 47 -3.85 -10.98 4.37
C LEU A 47 -3.02 -11.94 5.26
N GLY A 48 -2.16 -11.38 6.09
CA GLY A 48 -1.27 -12.14 6.98
C GLY A 48 -0.18 -12.94 6.28
N CYS A 49 0.04 -12.73 4.99
CA CYS A 49 1.15 -13.36 4.25
C CYS A 49 2.48 -12.67 4.60
N GLU A 50 3.29 -13.31 5.45
CA GLU A 50 4.63 -12.85 5.86
C GLU A 50 5.75 -13.50 5.04
N ALA A 51 5.62 -13.52 3.71
CA ALA A 51 6.61 -14.12 2.85
C ALA A 51 8.01 -13.51 3.04
N GLU A 52 9.03 -14.36 3.09
CA GLU A 52 10.43 -13.94 3.09
C GLU A 52 10.94 -13.71 1.67
N GLU A 53 10.37 -14.43 0.71
CA GLU A 53 10.74 -14.36 -0.70
C GLU A 53 9.50 -14.46 -1.59
N ILE A 54 9.48 -13.67 -2.67
CA ILE A 54 8.48 -13.78 -3.75
C ILE A 54 9.20 -14.18 -5.04
N VAL A 55 8.74 -15.26 -5.65
CA VAL A 55 9.25 -15.77 -6.92
C VAL A 55 8.08 -16.00 -7.87
N VAL A 56 8.17 -15.46 -9.07
CA VAL A 56 7.24 -15.74 -10.17
C VAL A 56 7.90 -16.67 -11.16
N ASP A 57 7.16 -17.68 -11.63
CA ASP A 57 7.61 -18.58 -12.69
C ASP A 57 8.05 -17.76 -13.91
N PRO A 58 9.23 -17.98 -14.47
CA PRO A 58 9.72 -17.25 -15.66
C PRO A 58 8.79 -17.33 -16.87
N GLU A 59 8.01 -18.42 -16.99
CA GLU A 59 7.02 -18.63 -18.04
C GLU A 59 5.66 -17.97 -17.75
N ASN A 60 5.48 -17.27 -16.63
CA ASN A 60 4.26 -16.53 -16.36
C ASN A 60 4.20 -15.29 -17.29
N ASP A 61 3.09 -15.13 -18.02
CA ASP A 61 2.91 -14.05 -18.99
C ASP A 61 2.35 -12.74 -18.42
N VAL A 62 1.86 -12.76 -17.17
CA VAL A 62 1.14 -11.64 -16.54
C VAL A 62 1.96 -10.96 -15.47
N PHE A 63 2.73 -11.74 -14.71
CA PHE A 63 3.48 -11.27 -13.55
C PHE A 63 4.98 -11.49 -13.71
N SER A 64 5.73 -10.77 -12.90
CA SER A 64 7.17 -10.93 -12.70
C SER A 64 7.54 -10.68 -11.25
N SER A 65 8.75 -11.05 -10.84
CA SER A 65 9.29 -10.70 -9.53
C SER A 65 10.69 -10.13 -9.66
N ALA A 66 10.98 -9.08 -8.89
CA ALA A 66 12.31 -8.51 -8.76
C ALA A 66 12.48 -7.91 -7.36
N HIS A 67 13.68 -8.04 -6.80
CA HIS A 67 14.02 -7.48 -5.48
C HIS A 67 13.02 -7.84 -4.39
N ASN A 68 12.53 -9.08 -4.40
CA ASN A 68 11.48 -9.61 -3.52
C ASN A 68 10.13 -8.86 -3.61
N CYS A 69 9.83 -8.27 -4.74
CA CYS A 69 8.53 -7.65 -5.01
C CYS A 69 7.79 -8.43 -6.08
N LEU A 70 6.47 -8.56 -5.93
CA LEU A 70 5.57 -9.03 -6.98
C LEU A 70 5.18 -7.84 -7.86
N LEU A 71 5.36 -7.99 -9.16
CA LEU A 71 5.18 -6.93 -10.14
C LEU A 71 4.26 -7.39 -11.30
N SER A 72 3.67 -6.45 -12.02
CA SER A 72 3.18 -6.71 -13.37
C SER A 72 4.33 -7.20 -14.28
N LYS A 73 4.00 -7.90 -15.37
CA LYS A 73 5.01 -8.47 -16.28
C LYS A 73 6.00 -7.44 -16.83
N ASP A 74 5.52 -6.24 -17.11
CA ASP A 74 6.34 -5.12 -17.59
C ASP A 74 7.14 -4.39 -16.51
N GLY A 75 7.00 -4.81 -15.23
CA GLY A 75 7.69 -4.24 -14.08
C GLY A 75 7.21 -2.86 -13.67
N LYS A 76 6.09 -2.37 -14.20
CA LYS A 76 5.60 -1.00 -13.95
C LYS A 76 4.66 -0.87 -12.77
N LYS A 77 3.96 -1.94 -12.40
CA LYS A 77 3.04 -1.95 -11.24
C LYS A 77 3.59 -2.85 -10.14
N LEU A 78 3.76 -2.28 -8.95
CA LEU A 78 3.99 -3.03 -7.72
C LEU A 78 2.66 -3.63 -7.26
N ILE A 79 2.62 -4.95 -7.08
CA ILE A 79 1.41 -5.67 -6.65
C ILE A 79 1.51 -6.04 -5.18
N LYS A 80 2.66 -6.55 -4.74
CA LYS A 80 2.88 -6.92 -3.34
C LYS A 80 4.36 -6.84 -2.97
N VAL A 81 4.63 -6.42 -1.75
CA VAL A 81 5.95 -6.51 -1.12
C VAL A 81 5.96 -7.63 -0.08
N CYS A 82 7.15 -8.10 0.27
CA CYS A 82 7.38 -9.01 1.38
C CYS A 82 8.45 -8.47 2.35
N LYS A 83 8.80 -9.25 3.38
CA LYS A 83 9.72 -8.81 4.46
C LYS A 83 11.03 -8.19 3.97
N ASN A 84 11.60 -8.74 2.92
CA ASN A 84 12.94 -8.38 2.41
C ASN A 84 12.88 -7.64 1.08
N SER A 85 11.75 -7.00 0.76
CA SER A 85 11.56 -6.24 -0.48
C SER A 85 12.40 -4.96 -0.49
N ASP A 86 13.04 -4.70 -1.63
CA ASP A 86 13.75 -3.45 -1.87
C ASP A 86 13.16 -2.74 -3.10
N VAL A 87 12.06 -2.03 -2.86
CA VAL A 87 11.32 -1.29 -3.90
C VAL A 87 12.16 -0.18 -4.53
N SER A 88 13.16 0.35 -3.80
CA SER A 88 14.01 1.44 -4.30
C SER A 88 14.85 1.07 -5.51
N LYS A 89 15.07 -0.24 -5.73
CA LYS A 89 15.81 -0.78 -6.88
C LYS A 89 14.97 -0.97 -8.13
N ILE A 90 13.64 -0.78 -8.06
CA ILE A 90 12.76 -0.96 -9.21
C ILE A 90 12.58 0.38 -9.93
N THR A 91 13.46 0.66 -10.88
CA THR A 91 13.50 1.95 -11.58
C THR A 91 12.42 2.14 -12.64
N SER A 92 11.73 1.05 -13.04
CA SER A 92 10.62 1.07 -14.00
C SER A 92 9.26 1.38 -13.38
N LEU A 93 9.19 1.49 -12.04
CA LEU A 93 7.92 1.56 -11.33
C LEU A 93 7.16 2.85 -11.63
N GLU A 94 5.90 2.69 -12.06
CA GLU A 94 4.98 3.80 -12.32
C GLU A 94 3.76 3.79 -11.39
N ILE A 95 3.39 2.62 -10.84
CA ILE A 95 2.18 2.45 -10.04
C ILE A 95 2.51 1.64 -8.78
N ILE A 96 2.13 2.14 -7.62
CA ILE A 96 2.02 1.33 -6.40
C ILE A 96 0.57 0.86 -6.33
N GLY A 97 0.37 -0.44 -6.49
CA GLY A 97 -0.94 -1.05 -6.65
C GLY A 97 -1.73 -1.15 -5.36
N GLN A 98 -2.99 -1.60 -5.52
CA GLN A 98 -3.89 -1.84 -4.40
C GLN A 98 -3.28 -2.78 -3.39
N ASP A 99 -3.36 -2.42 -2.10
CA ASP A 99 -2.88 -3.21 -0.96
C ASP A 99 -1.41 -3.65 -1.05
N ALA A 100 -0.57 -2.98 -1.86
CA ALA A 100 0.81 -3.40 -2.11
C ALA A 100 1.65 -3.48 -0.83
N PHE A 101 1.43 -2.57 0.12
CA PHE A 101 2.09 -2.53 1.43
C PHE A 101 1.18 -2.97 2.58
N ASN A 102 -0.02 -3.52 2.28
CA ASN A 102 -0.89 -4.03 3.33
C ASN A 102 -0.26 -5.26 4.01
N ASP A 103 -0.41 -5.38 5.33
CA ASP A 103 0.08 -6.47 6.20
C ASP A 103 1.60 -6.52 6.46
N LEU A 104 2.39 -5.60 5.93
CA LEU A 104 3.82 -5.61 6.19
C LEU A 104 4.23 -5.17 7.59
N ASN A 105 3.38 -4.47 8.30
CA ASN A 105 3.86 -3.66 9.42
C ASN A 105 3.09 -3.86 10.72
N ALA A 106 2.37 -4.96 10.86
CA ALA A 106 1.55 -5.25 12.03
C ALA A 106 2.31 -5.19 13.37
N GLN A 107 3.64 -5.10 13.36
CA GLN A 107 4.47 -5.07 14.57
C GLN A 107 5.77 -4.27 14.42
N ARG A 108 5.86 -3.29 13.51
CA ARG A 108 7.05 -2.44 13.38
C ARG A 108 6.92 -1.21 14.25
N ASP A 109 8.03 -0.80 14.87
CA ASP A 109 8.12 0.48 15.58
C ASP A 109 8.14 1.65 14.60
N GLU A 110 8.74 1.44 13.42
CA GLU A 110 8.89 2.47 12.38
C GLU A 110 8.61 1.94 10.97
N PHE A 111 7.98 2.79 10.14
CA PHE A 111 7.89 2.64 8.71
C PHE A 111 8.34 3.94 8.03
N LEU A 112 9.59 3.93 7.54
CA LEU A 112 10.18 5.05 6.82
C LEU A 112 10.30 4.66 5.34
N PHE A 113 9.59 5.36 4.46
CA PHE A 113 9.57 5.00 3.06
C PHE A 113 9.62 6.23 2.14
N LYS A 114 10.60 6.25 1.25
CA LYS A 114 10.61 7.18 0.12
C LYS A 114 10.09 6.47 -1.11
N ILE A 115 8.96 6.94 -1.64
CA ILE A 115 8.39 6.44 -2.89
C ILE A 115 9.40 6.71 -4.02
N PRO A 116 9.73 5.71 -4.87
CA PRO A 116 10.67 5.90 -5.97
C PRO A 116 10.25 7.01 -6.93
N GLU A 117 11.22 7.77 -7.42
CA GLU A 117 11.01 8.71 -8.52
C GLU A 117 10.51 7.93 -9.77
N GLY A 118 9.54 8.53 -10.49
CA GLY A 118 8.90 7.86 -11.62
C GLY A 118 7.54 7.25 -11.29
N VAL A 119 7.24 6.96 -10.02
CA VAL A 119 5.88 6.57 -9.59
C VAL A 119 4.92 7.72 -9.85
N LYS A 120 3.82 7.43 -10.54
CA LYS A 120 2.79 8.38 -10.98
C LYS A 120 1.47 8.22 -10.23
N ILE A 121 1.18 6.99 -9.80
CA ILE A 121 -0.11 6.62 -9.23
C ILE A 121 0.11 5.82 -7.94
N LEU A 122 -0.61 6.20 -6.88
CA LEU A 122 -0.83 5.39 -5.70
C LEU A 122 -2.27 4.91 -5.75
N ASP A 123 -2.46 3.60 -5.84
CA ASP A 123 -3.77 2.97 -6.01
C ASP A 123 -4.52 2.86 -4.67
N TYR A 124 -5.76 2.34 -4.70
CA TYR A 124 -6.57 2.11 -3.52
C TYR A 124 -5.80 1.35 -2.43
N ARG A 125 -5.80 1.89 -1.20
CA ARG A 125 -5.14 1.27 -0.02
C ARG A 125 -3.65 0.91 -0.22
N ALA A 126 -2.95 1.58 -1.11
CA ALA A 126 -1.55 1.27 -1.42
C ALA A 126 -0.65 1.18 -0.17
N PHE A 127 -0.89 2.03 0.83
CA PHE A 127 -0.23 2.06 2.14
C PHE A 127 -1.25 1.90 3.28
N ALA A 128 -1.98 0.78 3.32
CA ALA A 128 -2.80 0.41 4.48
C ALA A 128 -1.87 -0.15 5.58
N ILE A 129 -1.31 0.73 6.42
CA ILE A 129 -0.19 0.46 7.32
C ILE A 129 -0.62 0.54 8.79
N ASN A 130 -0.09 -0.39 9.61
CA ASN A 130 -0.19 -0.34 11.05
C ASN A 130 1.22 -0.35 11.67
N ALA A 131 1.72 0.83 12.09
CA ALA A 131 3.03 0.99 12.71
C ALA A 131 3.03 2.17 13.70
N LEU A 132 3.89 2.16 14.72
CA LEU A 132 3.91 3.23 15.73
C LEU A 132 4.32 4.58 15.14
N ASN A 133 5.35 4.59 14.30
CA ASN A 133 5.84 5.78 13.62
C ASN A 133 5.90 5.54 12.12
N VAL A 134 5.32 6.44 11.34
CA VAL A 134 5.30 6.36 9.88
C VAL A 134 5.80 7.66 9.28
N GLU A 135 6.76 7.57 8.36
CA GLU A 135 7.11 8.67 7.47
C GLU A 135 7.10 8.19 6.01
N ILE A 136 6.35 8.87 5.17
CA ILE A 136 6.29 8.59 3.73
C ILE A 136 6.62 9.86 2.96
N ILE A 137 7.65 9.80 2.10
CA ILE A 137 7.99 10.86 1.17
C ILE A 137 7.40 10.54 -0.19
N VAL A 138 6.51 11.42 -0.66
CA VAL A 138 5.81 11.33 -1.94
C VAL A 138 6.50 12.25 -2.95
N PRO A 139 7.16 11.71 -3.98
CA PRO A 139 7.92 12.50 -4.95
C PRO A 139 7.00 13.34 -5.84
N SER A 140 7.58 14.35 -6.47
CA SER A 140 6.84 15.23 -7.38
C SER A 140 6.34 14.56 -8.66
N SER A 141 6.77 13.33 -8.95
CA SER A 141 6.27 12.52 -10.06
C SER A 141 4.86 11.97 -9.84
N VAL A 142 4.42 11.80 -8.58
CA VAL A 142 3.07 11.32 -8.26
C VAL A 142 2.03 12.35 -8.68
N ARG A 143 1.02 11.90 -9.45
CA ARG A 143 -0.04 12.75 -10.01
C ARG A 143 -1.43 12.40 -9.51
N ALA A 144 -1.67 11.14 -9.13
CA ALA A 144 -2.98 10.67 -8.70
C ALA A 144 -2.85 9.75 -7.48
N ILE A 145 -3.75 9.92 -6.51
CA ILE A 145 -3.76 9.17 -5.27
C ILE A 145 -5.19 8.69 -5.02
N GLY A 146 -5.36 7.38 -5.03
CA GLY A 146 -6.62 6.71 -4.83
C GLY A 146 -7.13 6.78 -3.38
N ALA A 147 -8.39 6.46 -3.20
CA ALA A 147 -9.01 6.43 -1.88
C ALA A 147 -8.30 5.44 -0.94
N LEU A 148 -8.27 5.78 0.34
CA LEU A 148 -7.60 5.01 1.41
C LEU A 148 -6.10 4.73 1.16
N ALA A 149 -5.47 5.36 0.16
CA ALA A 149 -4.07 5.10 -0.19
C ALA A 149 -3.13 5.26 1.01
N PHE A 150 -3.44 6.17 1.93
CA PHE A 150 -2.74 6.39 3.19
C PHE A 150 -3.63 6.07 4.40
N MET A 151 -4.30 4.92 4.39
CA MET A 151 -5.04 4.42 5.56
C MET A 151 -4.05 3.95 6.63
N ILE A 152 -3.49 4.90 7.39
CA ILE A 152 -2.38 4.65 8.30
C ILE A 152 -2.87 4.67 9.76
N HIS A 153 -2.78 3.53 10.43
CA HIS A 153 -2.98 3.39 11.87
C HIS A 153 -1.63 3.56 12.57
N SER A 154 -1.40 4.73 13.16
CA SER A 154 -0.12 5.09 13.78
C SER A 154 -0.33 6.01 14.97
N ASP A 155 0.64 6.03 15.88
CA ASP A 155 0.72 7.05 16.93
C ASP A 155 1.31 8.36 16.40
N ASN A 156 2.12 8.27 15.33
CA ASN A 156 2.74 9.43 14.69
C ASN A 156 2.96 9.14 13.20
N ALA A 157 2.13 9.71 12.34
CA ALA A 157 2.25 9.60 10.89
C ALA A 157 2.61 10.95 10.27
N HIS A 158 3.66 10.98 9.46
CA HIS A 158 4.08 12.14 8.70
C HIS A 158 4.18 11.80 7.22
N ILE A 159 3.42 12.51 6.39
CA ILE A 159 3.46 12.33 4.92
C ILE A 159 3.96 13.63 4.29
N VAL A 160 5.05 13.53 3.54
CA VAL A 160 5.74 14.67 2.92
C VAL A 160 5.55 14.63 1.42
N PHE A 161 4.77 15.55 0.88
CA PHE A 161 4.61 15.71 -0.56
C PHE A 161 5.70 16.65 -1.14
N GLU A 162 6.44 16.17 -2.12
CA GLU A 162 7.42 16.97 -2.85
C GLU A 162 6.81 17.77 -4.00
N GLY A 163 5.62 17.35 -4.48
CA GLY A 163 4.84 18.00 -5.53
C GLY A 163 3.37 18.11 -5.19
N ASP A 164 2.56 18.38 -6.21
CA ASP A 164 1.10 18.41 -6.13
C ASP A 164 0.50 17.19 -6.82
N ALA A 165 -0.64 16.70 -6.31
CA ALA A 165 -1.34 15.53 -6.82
C ALA A 165 -2.87 15.71 -6.76
N GLU A 166 -3.59 15.01 -7.61
CA GLU A 166 -5.03 14.82 -7.47
C GLU A 166 -5.28 13.77 -6.39
N LEU A 167 -6.19 14.06 -5.47
CA LEU A 167 -6.57 13.16 -4.39
C LEU A 167 -8.04 12.77 -4.55
N GLU A 168 -8.32 11.48 -4.51
CA GLU A 168 -9.70 11.00 -4.34
C GLU A 168 -10.21 11.32 -2.92
N VAL A 169 -11.52 11.27 -2.73
CA VAL A 169 -12.10 11.41 -1.39
C VAL A 169 -11.73 10.20 -0.54
N GLY A 170 -11.33 10.43 0.70
CA GLY A 170 -10.97 9.35 1.62
C GLY A 170 -9.51 8.90 1.59
N VAL A 171 -8.60 9.66 0.99
CA VAL A 171 -7.18 9.28 0.83
C VAL A 171 -6.51 8.88 2.13
N PHE A 172 -6.75 9.59 3.24
CA PHE A 172 -6.13 9.30 4.54
C PHE A 172 -6.99 8.42 5.44
N GLY A 173 -8.18 8.06 5.01
CA GLY A 173 -9.05 7.15 5.74
C GLY A 173 -9.66 7.73 7.03
N THR A 174 -9.72 9.04 7.22
CA THR A 174 -10.25 9.64 8.44
C THR A 174 -11.78 9.63 8.48
N GLU A 175 -12.37 9.66 9.69
CA GLU A 175 -13.83 9.69 9.85
C GLU A 175 -14.50 10.87 9.11
N LEU A 176 -13.81 12.01 9.01
CA LEU A 176 -14.37 13.18 8.35
C LEU A 176 -14.42 13.02 6.83
N GLU A 177 -13.43 12.35 6.25
CA GLU A 177 -13.41 11.99 4.83
C GLU A 177 -14.47 10.94 4.50
N ALA A 178 -14.73 9.99 5.42
CA ALA A 178 -15.74 8.95 5.24
C ALA A 178 -17.13 9.53 4.96
N LYS A 179 -17.48 10.65 5.61
CA LYS A 179 -18.78 11.32 5.45
C LYS A 179 -19.02 11.89 4.04
N ASP A 180 -17.95 12.17 3.32
CA ASP A 180 -17.97 12.69 1.94
C ASP A 180 -17.68 11.58 0.90
N SER A 181 -17.45 10.35 1.34
CA SER A 181 -17.07 9.22 0.48
C SER A 181 -18.27 8.36 0.09
N ASP A 182 -18.31 7.93 -1.17
CA ASP A 182 -19.30 6.96 -1.67
C ASP A 182 -18.84 5.51 -1.50
N ILE A 183 -17.70 5.26 -0.85
CA ILE A 183 -17.16 3.92 -0.64
C ILE A 183 -17.92 3.24 0.49
N GLU A 184 -18.78 2.27 0.16
CA GLU A 184 -19.68 1.58 1.08
C GLU A 184 -18.96 0.94 2.27
N VAL A 185 -17.87 0.21 2.02
CA VAL A 185 -17.04 -0.41 3.08
C VAL A 185 -16.49 0.64 4.03
N TYR A 186 -16.04 1.77 3.51
CA TYR A 186 -15.50 2.87 4.30
C TYR A 186 -16.59 3.50 5.18
N ASN A 187 -17.76 3.77 4.61
CA ASN A 187 -18.88 4.37 5.32
C ASN A 187 -19.48 3.44 6.39
N SER A 188 -19.30 2.13 6.26
CA SER A 188 -19.79 1.12 7.21
C SER A 188 -18.77 0.77 8.32
N MET A 189 -17.55 1.29 8.27
CA MET A 189 -16.51 0.99 9.27
C MET A 189 -16.92 1.53 10.65
N PRO A 190 -16.72 0.74 11.73
CA PRO A 190 -16.84 1.27 13.08
C PRO A 190 -15.84 2.42 13.31
N SER A 191 -16.27 3.48 14.01
CA SER A 191 -15.46 4.70 14.22
C SER A 191 -14.07 4.45 14.82
N ILE A 192 -13.92 3.38 15.59
CA ILE A 192 -12.63 2.96 16.17
C ILE A 192 -11.59 2.52 15.11
N LEU A 193 -12.05 2.15 13.91
CA LEU A 193 -11.20 1.69 12.82
C LEU A 193 -10.73 2.83 11.89
N TYR A 194 -11.18 4.07 12.12
CA TYR A 194 -10.66 5.20 11.35
C TYR A 194 -9.29 5.65 11.88
N PRO A 195 -8.31 5.92 10.99
CA PRO A 195 -7.10 6.61 11.37
C PRO A 195 -7.40 7.93 12.10
N LYS A 196 -6.68 8.19 13.18
CA LYS A 196 -6.87 9.40 13.98
C LYS A 196 -6.18 10.58 13.32
N LYS A 197 -6.94 11.52 12.79
CA LYS A 197 -6.41 12.71 12.09
C LYS A 197 -5.43 13.55 12.93
N GLU A 198 -5.58 13.58 14.25
CA GLU A 198 -4.67 14.26 15.17
C GLU A 198 -3.29 13.60 15.28
N LYS A 199 -3.16 12.36 14.82
CA LYS A 199 -1.92 11.60 14.76
C LYS A 199 -1.24 11.71 13.38
N LEU A 200 -1.92 12.36 12.42
CA LEU A 200 -1.43 12.55 11.06
C LEU A 200 -0.99 13.99 10.84
N THR A 201 0.22 14.16 10.33
CA THR A 201 0.75 15.44 9.84
C THR A 201 1.11 15.32 8.37
N VAL A 202 0.71 16.30 7.57
CA VAL A 202 1.06 16.38 6.16
C VAL A 202 1.92 17.62 5.92
N THR A 203 3.03 17.45 5.22
CA THR A 203 3.84 18.57 4.70
C THR A 203 3.75 18.60 3.19
N CYS A 204 3.39 19.75 2.61
CA CYS A 204 3.17 19.86 1.16
C CYS A 204 3.48 21.28 0.65
N PRO A 205 3.55 21.49 -0.68
CA PRO A 205 3.63 22.84 -1.23
C PRO A 205 2.44 23.70 -0.83
N LYS A 206 2.68 24.97 -0.55
CA LYS A 206 1.63 25.95 -0.22
C LYS A 206 0.65 26.07 -1.38
N ASP A 207 -0.64 26.20 -1.06
CA ASP A 207 -1.75 26.38 -2.01
C ASP A 207 -1.92 25.24 -3.04
N SER A 208 -1.25 24.09 -2.82
CA SER A 208 -1.46 22.87 -3.61
C SER A 208 -2.86 22.27 -3.41
N LYS A 209 -3.27 21.32 -4.27
CA LYS A 209 -4.49 20.53 -4.08
C LYS A 209 -4.44 19.76 -2.79
N VAL A 210 -3.27 19.15 -2.48
CA VAL A 210 -3.00 18.46 -1.22
C VAL A 210 -3.24 19.39 -0.02
N TYR A 211 -2.71 20.63 -0.06
CA TYR A 211 -2.93 21.61 1.00
C TYR A 211 -4.41 21.92 1.21
N ARG A 212 -5.14 22.22 0.11
CA ARG A 212 -6.57 22.53 0.18
C ARG A 212 -7.39 21.34 0.68
N TYR A 213 -7.04 20.12 0.26
CA TYR A 213 -7.63 18.88 0.72
C TYR A 213 -7.48 18.73 2.25
N CYS A 214 -6.26 18.82 2.77
CA CYS A 214 -6.00 18.73 4.20
C CYS A 214 -6.78 19.79 5.00
N LYS A 215 -6.85 21.03 4.51
CA LYS A 215 -7.65 22.08 5.15
C LYS A 215 -9.15 21.75 5.16
N LYS A 216 -9.70 21.21 4.06
CA LYS A 216 -11.11 20.80 3.97
C LYS A 216 -11.46 19.78 5.06
N TYR A 217 -10.60 18.76 5.26
CA TYR A 217 -10.87 17.66 6.17
C TYR A 217 -10.23 17.83 7.57
N GLY A 218 -9.68 19.00 7.87
CA GLY A 218 -9.12 19.32 9.17
C GLY A 218 -7.91 18.46 9.56
N ILE A 219 -7.15 17.99 8.55
CA ILE A 219 -5.88 17.28 8.73
C ILE A 219 -4.79 18.31 9.04
N ASN A 220 -3.92 17.98 9.99
CA ASN A 220 -2.81 18.85 10.34
C ASN A 220 -1.84 19.01 9.16
N VAL A 221 -1.70 20.22 8.63
CA VAL A 221 -0.88 20.49 7.43
C VAL A 221 0.07 21.65 7.64
N SER A 222 1.33 21.43 7.24
CA SER A 222 2.38 22.46 7.16
C SER A 222 2.85 22.65 5.71
N CYS A 223 3.40 23.82 5.43
CA CYS A 223 3.98 24.10 4.11
C CYS A 223 5.49 23.89 4.15
N LYS A 224 6.03 23.34 3.05
CA LYS A 224 7.48 23.40 2.83
C LYS A 224 7.93 24.85 2.80
N THR A 225 8.93 25.19 3.61
CA THR A 225 9.65 26.44 3.46
C THR A 225 10.44 26.36 2.13
N THR A 226 10.05 27.18 1.17
CA THR A 226 10.90 27.43 -0.02
C THR A 226 12.16 28.14 0.46
N ASN A 227 13.29 27.42 0.50
CA ASN A 227 14.60 28.05 0.58
C ASN A 227 14.98 28.62 -0.78
#